data_076e997826313ebb172d936200e70e52
#
_entry.id   076e997826313ebb172d936200e70e52
#
_cell.length_a   1.000
_cell.length_b   1.000
_cell.length_c   1.000
_cell.angle_alpha   90.00
_cell.angle_beta   90.00
_cell.angle_gamma   90.00
#
_symmetry.space_group_name_H-M   'P 1'
#
loop_
_entity.id
_entity.type
_entity.pdbx_description
1 polymer ?
#
loop_
_entity_poly.entity_id
_entity_poly.type
_entity_poly.pdbx_seq_one_letter_code
_entity_poly.pdbx_strand_id
1 'polypeptide(L)'
;MSDGYHLWSERYDRELKDIFDVQDEITLAVVEALKVKLMGETKSAVLRRYTDDAEVYELYLKGRYYFNKYTPEGWMKALEFFEQAIQKEPEYALAYAGKARALTSCSYHGLLSYREIVPAWKAAISRALELDQNLVEAHIAQASFYFYHEWNWEAAEREYRKAIELNPNNSDAHQLYGTFLASRNRFDQAISEVRKAFELDPLSLHARFNAGFIFWFDNRLDEATSQVQKMIELEPKSRRGAKRFAGIHGA
;
A
#
# COMPACT_ATOMS: atom_id res chain seq x y z
N MET A 1 -34.02 6.08 11.53
CA MET A 1 -33.75 5.99 10.08
C MET A 1 -32.75 7.07 9.78
N SER A 2 -31.46 6.70 9.65
CA SER A 2 -30.42 7.66 9.25
C SER A 2 -30.46 7.72 7.74
N ASP A 3 -30.90 8.84 7.20
CA ASP A 3 -30.78 9.15 5.78
C ASP A 3 -29.28 9.14 5.44
N GLY A 4 -28.85 8.10 4.73
CA GLY A 4 -27.50 8.06 4.17
C GLY A 4 -27.38 9.20 3.17
N TYR A 5 -26.66 10.25 3.56
CA TYR A 5 -26.39 11.37 2.67
C TYR A 5 -25.56 10.88 1.49
N HIS A 6 -26.18 10.86 0.32
CA HIS A 6 -25.51 10.67 -0.96
C HIS A 6 -24.71 11.95 -1.24
N LEU A 7 -23.44 11.98 -0.85
CA LEU A 7 -22.61 13.18 -0.99
C LEU A 7 -22.32 13.50 -2.45
N TRP A 8 -22.14 12.47 -3.27
CA TRP A 8 -21.85 12.60 -4.69
C TRP A 8 -22.03 11.25 -5.41
N SER A 9 -22.61 11.26 -6.62
CA SER A 9 -22.67 10.11 -7.51
C SER A 9 -22.79 10.59 -8.95
N GLU A 10 -21.84 10.20 -9.77
CA GLU A 10 -21.83 10.50 -11.18
C GLU A 10 -21.39 9.27 -11.99
N ARG A 11 -21.92 9.11 -13.20
CA ARG A 11 -21.56 8.00 -14.08
C ARG A 11 -20.76 8.53 -15.25
N TYR A 12 -19.56 8.00 -15.44
CA TYR A 12 -18.68 8.31 -16.56
C TYR A 12 -18.67 7.13 -17.54
N ASP A 13 -19.11 7.36 -18.77
CA ASP A 13 -19.13 6.38 -19.85
C ASP A 13 -18.16 6.87 -20.93
N ARG A 14 -16.89 6.47 -20.83
CA ARG A 14 -15.77 6.95 -21.66
C ARG A 14 -14.91 5.77 -22.15
N GLU A 15 -14.17 6.00 -23.24
CA GLU A 15 -13.16 5.06 -23.70
C GLU A 15 -11.91 5.08 -22.82
N LEU A 16 -11.16 3.97 -22.81
CA LEU A 16 -9.95 3.83 -21.96
C LEU A 16 -8.86 4.89 -22.24
N LYS A 17 -8.79 5.38 -23.50
CA LYS A 17 -7.86 6.46 -23.89
C LYS A 17 -8.10 7.77 -23.14
N ASP A 18 -9.33 7.97 -22.64
CA ASP A 18 -9.74 9.18 -21.93
C ASP A 18 -9.60 9.04 -20.40
N ILE A 19 -8.95 7.96 -19.92
CA ILE A 19 -8.91 7.58 -18.51
C ILE A 19 -8.34 8.68 -17.61
N PHE A 20 -7.32 9.38 -18.07
CA PHE A 20 -6.69 10.46 -17.29
C PHE A 20 -7.59 11.69 -17.18
N ASP A 21 -8.28 12.04 -18.26
CA ASP A 21 -9.21 13.17 -18.27
C ASP A 21 -10.42 12.88 -17.37
N VAL A 22 -10.93 11.65 -17.41
CA VAL A 22 -11.99 11.19 -16.51
C VAL A 22 -11.51 11.20 -15.05
N GLN A 23 -10.29 10.76 -14.78
CA GLN A 23 -9.72 10.77 -13.44
C GLN A 23 -9.59 12.20 -12.90
N ASP A 24 -9.14 13.15 -13.71
CA ASP A 24 -9.03 14.55 -13.35
C ASP A 24 -10.42 15.18 -13.13
N GLU A 25 -11.41 14.90 -14.01
CA GLU A 25 -12.80 15.33 -13.87
C GLU A 25 -13.41 14.82 -12.55
N ILE A 26 -13.28 13.52 -12.27
CA ILE A 26 -13.77 12.91 -11.01
C ILE A 26 -13.11 13.57 -9.81
N THR A 27 -11.79 13.72 -9.84
CA THR A 27 -11.03 14.31 -8.73
C THR A 27 -11.50 15.73 -8.44
N LEU A 28 -11.66 16.57 -9.47
CA LEU A 28 -12.13 17.94 -9.32
C LEU A 28 -13.58 17.99 -8.84
N ALA A 29 -14.46 17.13 -9.37
CA ALA A 29 -15.85 17.06 -8.96
C ALA A 29 -16.00 16.64 -7.49
N VAL A 30 -15.22 15.66 -7.03
CA VAL A 30 -15.19 15.25 -5.61
C VAL A 30 -14.71 16.37 -4.71
N VAL A 31 -13.61 17.05 -5.11
CA VAL A 31 -13.09 18.21 -4.36
C VAL A 31 -14.12 19.32 -4.24
N GLU A 32 -14.85 19.62 -5.33
CA GLU A 32 -15.91 20.62 -5.33
C GLU A 32 -17.11 20.18 -4.47
N ALA A 33 -17.56 18.94 -4.60
CA ALA A 33 -18.66 18.37 -3.81
C ALA A 33 -18.39 18.40 -2.31
N LEU A 34 -17.14 18.14 -1.91
CA LEU A 34 -16.70 18.20 -0.52
C LEU A 34 -16.38 19.63 -0.05
N LYS A 35 -16.53 20.64 -0.91
CA LYS A 35 -16.18 22.04 -0.63
C LYS A 35 -14.76 22.23 -0.11
N VAL A 36 -13.85 21.37 -0.52
CA VAL A 36 -12.43 21.44 -0.16
C VAL A 36 -11.75 22.52 -1.00
N LYS A 37 -11.14 23.49 -0.35
CA LYS A 37 -10.41 24.55 -1.02
C LYS A 37 -8.98 24.09 -1.31
N LEU A 38 -8.71 23.65 -2.55
CA LEU A 38 -7.35 23.33 -2.98
C LEU A 38 -6.57 24.62 -3.27
N MET A 39 -5.46 24.82 -2.58
CA MET A 39 -4.49 25.85 -2.91
C MET A 39 -3.53 25.32 -4.02
N GLY A 40 -2.90 26.20 -4.78
CA GLY A 40 -2.17 25.88 -6.03
C GLY A 40 -1.26 24.66 -5.98
N GLU A 41 -0.36 24.56 -4.99
CA GLU A 41 0.55 23.40 -4.84
C GLU A 41 -0.18 22.10 -4.51
N THR A 42 -1.24 22.16 -3.69
CA THR A 42 -2.07 21.01 -3.35
C THR A 42 -2.83 20.49 -4.58
N LYS A 43 -3.34 21.40 -5.42
CA LYS A 43 -4.00 21.03 -6.67
C LYS A 43 -3.05 20.33 -7.63
N SER A 44 -1.83 20.83 -7.80
CA SER A 44 -0.80 20.21 -8.63
C SER A 44 -0.42 18.80 -8.11
N ALA A 45 -0.32 18.62 -6.79
CA ALA A 45 -0.02 17.32 -6.20
C ALA A 45 -1.15 16.30 -6.39
N VAL A 46 -2.42 16.74 -6.30
CA VAL A 46 -3.60 15.88 -6.48
C VAL A 46 -3.78 15.45 -7.93
N LEU A 47 -3.43 16.33 -8.90
CA LEU A 47 -3.54 16.07 -10.34
C LEU A 47 -2.21 15.57 -10.95
N ARG A 48 -1.24 15.17 -10.12
CA ARG A 48 0.05 14.71 -10.62
C ARG A 48 -0.10 13.39 -11.37
N ARG A 49 0.16 13.44 -12.66
CA ARG A 49 0.29 12.26 -13.52
C ARG A 49 1.73 11.78 -13.52
N TYR A 50 1.95 10.51 -13.39
CA TYR A 50 3.28 9.88 -13.45
C TYR A 50 3.57 9.24 -14.81
N THR A 51 2.56 9.11 -15.66
CA THR A 51 2.64 8.66 -17.07
C THR A 51 1.47 9.24 -17.85
N ASP A 52 1.69 9.52 -19.14
CA ASP A 52 0.63 9.86 -20.10
C ASP A 52 0.23 8.65 -20.97
N ASP A 53 0.91 7.51 -20.82
CA ASP A 53 0.58 6.27 -21.53
C ASP A 53 -0.49 5.48 -20.76
N ALA A 54 -1.70 5.42 -21.34
CA ALA A 54 -2.83 4.72 -20.73
C ALA A 54 -2.57 3.21 -20.54
N GLU A 55 -1.78 2.57 -21.42
CA GLU A 55 -1.45 1.15 -21.30
C GLU A 55 -0.47 0.90 -20.15
N VAL A 56 0.51 1.78 -19.97
CA VAL A 56 1.44 1.75 -18.82
C VAL A 56 0.67 1.93 -17.52
N TYR A 57 -0.26 2.88 -17.48
CA TYR A 57 -1.11 3.09 -16.31
C TYR A 57 -2.01 1.89 -16.02
N GLU A 58 -2.60 1.27 -17.05
CA GLU A 58 -3.39 0.04 -16.90
C GLU A 58 -2.57 -1.12 -16.32
N LEU A 59 -1.34 -1.31 -16.81
CA LEU A 59 -0.42 -2.32 -16.27
C LEU A 59 -0.10 -2.07 -14.79
N TYR A 60 0.16 -0.82 -14.43
CA TYR A 60 0.38 -0.44 -13.03
C TYR A 60 -0.86 -0.73 -12.16
N LEU A 61 -2.06 -0.38 -12.62
CA LEU A 61 -3.31 -0.66 -11.90
C LEU A 61 -3.56 -2.17 -11.74
N LYS A 62 -3.26 -2.98 -12.77
CA LYS A 62 -3.29 -4.44 -12.68
C LYS A 62 -2.30 -4.96 -11.63
N GLY A 63 -1.08 -4.41 -11.62
CA GLY A 63 -0.09 -4.72 -10.60
C GLY A 63 -0.61 -4.45 -9.19
N ARG A 64 -1.16 -3.26 -8.94
CA ARG A 64 -1.78 -2.90 -7.66
C ARG A 64 -2.96 -3.81 -7.30
N TYR A 65 -3.84 -4.10 -8.24
CA TYR A 65 -4.98 -4.98 -8.02
C TYR A 65 -4.55 -6.37 -7.55
N TYR A 66 -3.57 -6.98 -8.24
CA TYR A 66 -3.05 -8.30 -7.84
C TYR A 66 -2.28 -8.26 -6.53
N PHE A 67 -1.52 -7.20 -6.28
CA PHE A 67 -0.83 -7.00 -5.01
C PHE A 67 -1.80 -6.97 -3.82
N ASN A 68 -2.93 -6.27 -3.97
CA ASN A 68 -3.93 -6.11 -2.92
C ASN A 68 -4.76 -7.37 -2.64
N LYS A 69 -4.69 -8.42 -3.48
CA LYS A 69 -5.33 -9.71 -3.20
C LYS A 69 -4.74 -10.45 -2.03
N TYR A 70 -3.58 -10.06 -1.57
CA TYR A 70 -2.88 -10.65 -0.43
C TYR A 70 -2.70 -12.17 -0.54
N THR A 71 -2.30 -12.64 -1.71
CA THR A 71 -2.03 -14.06 -1.97
C THR A 71 -0.66 -14.24 -2.65
N PRO A 72 0.02 -15.39 -2.46
CA PRO A 72 1.28 -15.70 -3.15
C PRO A 72 1.20 -15.50 -4.66
N GLU A 73 0.15 -16.02 -5.27
CA GLU A 73 -0.11 -15.92 -6.72
C GLU A 73 -0.35 -14.45 -7.12
N GLY A 74 -0.99 -13.67 -6.24
CA GLY A 74 -1.26 -12.25 -6.45
C GLY A 74 0.05 -11.45 -6.48
N TRP A 75 0.96 -11.67 -5.53
CA TRP A 75 2.23 -10.95 -5.48
C TRP A 75 3.14 -11.29 -6.67
N MET A 76 3.17 -12.56 -7.12
CA MET A 76 3.91 -12.94 -8.32
C MET A 76 3.35 -12.27 -9.59
N LYS A 77 2.01 -12.25 -9.75
CA LYS A 77 1.37 -11.52 -10.86
C LYS A 77 1.59 -10.01 -10.79
N ALA A 78 1.60 -9.44 -9.58
CA ALA A 78 1.90 -8.03 -9.42
C ALA A 78 3.30 -7.69 -9.93
N LEU A 79 4.31 -8.54 -9.62
CA LEU A 79 5.67 -8.38 -10.16
C LEU A 79 5.69 -8.38 -11.68
N GLU A 80 4.99 -9.33 -12.32
CA GLU A 80 4.91 -9.42 -13.79
C GLU A 80 4.34 -8.14 -14.40
N PHE A 81 3.26 -7.59 -13.83
CA PHE A 81 2.64 -6.37 -14.35
C PHE A 81 3.49 -5.12 -14.12
N PHE A 82 4.12 -4.99 -12.97
CA PHE A 82 5.05 -3.88 -12.72
C PHE A 82 6.28 -3.95 -13.64
N GLU A 83 6.79 -5.15 -13.94
CA GLU A 83 7.88 -5.34 -14.90
C GLU A 83 7.47 -4.97 -16.31
N GLN A 84 6.27 -5.35 -16.75
CA GLN A 84 5.75 -4.93 -18.05
C GLN A 84 5.59 -3.40 -18.15
N ALA A 85 5.09 -2.74 -17.09
CA ALA A 85 5.02 -1.28 -17.05
C ALA A 85 6.41 -0.64 -17.17
N ILE A 86 7.42 -1.15 -16.45
CA ILE A 86 8.80 -0.68 -16.51
C ILE A 86 9.43 -0.90 -17.90
N GLN A 87 9.14 -2.04 -18.56
CA GLN A 87 9.63 -2.32 -19.91
C GLN A 87 9.09 -1.34 -20.94
N LYS A 88 7.81 -0.93 -20.80
CA LYS A 88 7.19 0.05 -21.68
C LYS A 88 7.67 1.47 -21.38
N GLU A 89 7.74 1.85 -20.13
CA GLU A 89 8.16 3.18 -19.69
C GLU A 89 9.20 3.08 -18.56
N PRO A 90 10.51 3.07 -18.90
CA PRO A 90 11.60 2.96 -17.93
C PRO A 90 11.74 4.14 -16.97
N GLU A 91 10.98 5.21 -17.15
CA GLU A 91 10.96 6.38 -16.27
C GLU A 91 9.72 6.42 -15.36
N TYR A 92 8.90 5.37 -15.35
CA TYR A 92 7.70 5.31 -14.54
C TYR A 92 7.99 4.92 -13.07
N ALA A 93 8.26 5.91 -12.22
CA ALA A 93 8.70 5.75 -10.83
C ALA A 93 7.77 4.85 -10.00
N LEU A 94 6.43 4.99 -10.16
CA LEU A 94 5.44 4.20 -9.42
C LEU A 94 5.54 2.69 -9.69
N ALA A 95 5.90 2.28 -10.92
CA ALA A 95 6.06 0.87 -11.24
C ALA A 95 7.27 0.26 -10.51
N TYR A 96 8.37 0.99 -10.38
CA TYR A 96 9.52 0.55 -9.59
C TYR A 96 9.18 0.44 -8.10
N ALA A 97 8.48 1.42 -7.53
CA ALA A 97 8.03 1.36 -6.15
C ALA A 97 7.06 0.19 -5.91
N GLY A 98 6.13 -0.04 -6.84
CA GLY A 98 5.23 -1.20 -6.83
C GLY A 98 5.99 -2.53 -6.88
N LYS A 99 6.97 -2.64 -7.79
CA LYS A 99 7.87 -3.81 -7.86
C LYS A 99 8.61 -4.05 -6.55
N ALA A 100 9.18 -3.01 -5.95
CA ALA A 100 9.88 -3.10 -4.68
C ALA A 100 8.96 -3.60 -3.56
N ARG A 101 7.73 -3.11 -3.47
CA ARG A 101 6.74 -3.57 -2.50
C ARG A 101 6.33 -5.03 -2.71
N ALA A 102 6.15 -5.46 -3.96
CA ALA A 102 5.85 -6.85 -4.27
C ALA A 102 7.01 -7.78 -3.90
N LEU A 103 8.25 -7.37 -4.16
CA LEU A 103 9.46 -8.10 -3.72
C LEU A 103 9.53 -8.21 -2.19
N THR A 104 9.15 -7.16 -1.44
CA THR A 104 9.03 -7.21 0.03
C THR A 104 8.10 -8.34 0.46
N SER A 105 6.90 -8.42 -0.13
CA SER A 105 5.93 -9.47 0.20
C SER A 105 6.43 -10.86 -0.18
N CYS A 106 7.03 -11.01 -1.36
CA CYS A 106 7.62 -12.28 -1.80
C CYS A 106 8.75 -12.75 -0.88
N SER A 107 9.61 -11.83 -0.42
CA SER A 107 10.67 -12.12 0.55
C SER A 107 10.10 -12.57 1.89
N TYR A 108 9.20 -11.78 2.46
CA TYR A 108 8.60 -12.05 3.77
C TYR A 108 7.87 -13.40 3.83
N HIS A 109 7.25 -13.80 2.73
CA HIS A 109 6.52 -15.08 2.62
C HIS A 109 7.36 -16.24 2.06
N GLY A 110 8.64 -16.02 1.77
CA GLY A 110 9.55 -17.06 1.30
C GLY A 110 9.21 -17.60 -0.09
N LEU A 111 8.63 -16.78 -0.97
CA LEU A 111 8.22 -17.19 -2.32
C LEU A 111 9.37 -17.19 -3.32
N LEU A 112 10.38 -16.38 -3.08
CA LEU A 112 11.58 -16.24 -3.92
C LEU A 112 12.82 -16.35 -3.05
N SER A 113 13.92 -16.78 -3.66
CA SER A 113 15.22 -16.87 -2.98
C SER A 113 15.69 -15.47 -2.55
N TYR A 114 16.12 -15.37 -1.30
CA TYR A 114 16.62 -14.11 -0.73
C TYR A 114 17.82 -13.55 -1.51
N ARG A 115 18.68 -14.45 -2.02
CA ARG A 115 19.86 -14.08 -2.82
C ARG A 115 19.49 -13.40 -4.14
N GLU A 116 18.38 -13.83 -4.75
CA GLU A 116 17.89 -13.29 -6.02
C GLU A 116 17.12 -12.00 -5.83
N ILE A 117 16.32 -11.93 -4.77
CA ILE A 117 15.44 -10.80 -4.48
C ILE A 117 16.19 -9.52 -4.12
N VAL A 118 17.21 -9.62 -3.26
CA VAL A 118 17.84 -8.45 -2.64
C VAL A 118 18.43 -7.47 -3.65
N PRO A 119 19.20 -7.90 -4.66
CA PRO A 119 19.72 -7.00 -5.69
C PRO A 119 18.61 -6.31 -6.48
N ALA A 120 17.56 -7.06 -6.87
CA ALA A 120 16.43 -6.53 -7.63
C ALA A 120 15.59 -5.56 -6.79
N TRP A 121 15.40 -5.87 -5.51
CA TRP A 121 14.68 -5.02 -4.57
C TRP A 121 15.39 -3.68 -4.36
N LYS A 122 16.70 -3.72 -4.07
CA LYS A 122 17.52 -2.51 -3.91
C LYS A 122 17.55 -1.65 -5.18
N ALA A 123 17.72 -2.28 -6.35
CA ALA A 123 17.73 -1.58 -7.64
C ALA A 123 16.38 -0.88 -7.92
N ALA A 124 15.26 -1.56 -7.63
CA ALA A 124 13.94 -0.97 -7.83
C ALA A 124 13.71 0.25 -6.91
N ILE A 125 14.08 0.16 -5.63
CA ILE A 125 13.97 1.30 -4.70
C ILE A 125 14.85 2.46 -5.18
N SER A 126 16.12 2.20 -5.48
CA SER A 126 17.05 3.25 -5.93
C SER A 126 16.51 3.96 -7.17
N ARG A 127 16.03 3.18 -8.16
CA ARG A 127 15.50 3.77 -9.39
C ARG A 127 14.23 4.59 -9.16
N ALA A 128 13.31 4.13 -8.29
CA ALA A 128 12.12 4.89 -7.95
C ALA A 128 12.46 6.25 -7.33
N LEU A 129 13.42 6.30 -6.41
CA LEU A 129 13.87 7.53 -5.73
C LEU A 129 14.72 8.43 -6.63
N GLU A 130 15.48 7.89 -7.59
CA GLU A 130 16.18 8.67 -8.63
C GLU A 130 15.17 9.42 -9.52
N LEU A 131 14.07 8.76 -9.88
CA LEU A 131 13.02 9.32 -10.73
C LEU A 131 12.14 10.33 -9.96
N ASP A 132 11.83 10.03 -8.70
CA ASP A 132 11.07 10.92 -7.82
C ASP A 132 11.49 10.78 -6.36
N GLN A 133 12.27 11.73 -5.87
CA GLN A 133 12.77 11.78 -4.50
C GLN A 133 11.67 12.01 -3.44
N ASN A 134 10.47 12.41 -3.85
CA ASN A 134 9.33 12.63 -2.97
C ASN A 134 8.23 11.58 -3.15
N LEU A 135 8.53 10.46 -3.83
CA LEU A 135 7.58 9.39 -4.04
C LEU A 135 7.34 8.63 -2.73
N VAL A 136 6.14 8.76 -2.19
CA VAL A 136 5.73 8.15 -0.90
C VAL A 136 5.93 6.63 -0.92
N GLU A 137 5.51 5.97 -2.01
CA GLU A 137 5.62 4.52 -2.20
C GLU A 137 7.07 4.03 -2.20
N ALA A 138 8.00 4.84 -2.70
CA ALA A 138 9.43 4.52 -2.69
C ALA A 138 10.03 4.63 -1.28
N HIS A 139 9.66 5.64 -0.51
CA HIS A 139 10.05 5.76 0.90
C HIS A 139 9.51 4.61 1.74
N ILE A 140 8.25 4.19 1.54
CA ILE A 140 7.67 3.01 2.19
C ILE A 140 8.47 1.75 1.84
N ALA A 141 8.82 1.55 0.56
CA ALA A 141 9.59 0.41 0.12
C ALA A 141 11.01 0.42 0.70
N GLN A 142 11.66 1.58 0.78
CA GLN A 142 12.98 1.75 1.38
C GLN A 142 12.95 1.49 2.89
N ALA A 143 11.95 2.01 3.60
CA ALA A 143 11.74 1.73 5.02
C ALA A 143 11.60 0.22 5.28
N SER A 144 10.80 -0.45 4.45
CA SER A 144 10.61 -1.90 4.53
C SER A 144 11.91 -2.67 4.24
N PHE A 145 12.72 -2.20 3.30
CA PHE A 145 14.02 -2.80 3.00
C PHE A 145 14.98 -2.68 4.20
N TYR A 146 15.09 -1.50 4.81
CA TYR A 146 15.88 -1.30 6.03
C TYR A 146 15.37 -2.16 7.19
N PHE A 147 14.06 -2.28 7.33
CA PHE A 147 13.44 -3.05 8.41
C PHE A 147 13.63 -4.56 8.25
N TYR A 148 13.28 -5.12 7.10
CA TYR A 148 13.24 -6.58 6.91
C TYR A 148 14.58 -7.18 6.46
N HIS A 149 15.46 -6.37 5.86
CA HIS A 149 16.70 -6.84 5.29
C HIS A 149 17.96 -6.33 5.99
N GLU A 150 18.10 -5.02 6.13
CA GLU A 150 19.33 -4.45 6.69
C GLU A 150 19.32 -4.37 8.22
N TRP A 151 18.17 -4.59 8.86
CA TRP A 151 17.98 -4.46 10.32
C TRP A 151 18.38 -3.08 10.86
N ASN A 152 18.35 -2.09 9.96
CA ASN A 152 18.67 -0.70 10.28
C ASN A 152 17.41 0.04 10.76
N TRP A 153 17.13 -0.08 12.06
CA TRP A 153 15.91 0.43 12.68
C TRP A 153 15.78 1.95 12.58
N GLU A 154 16.90 2.68 12.72
CA GLU A 154 16.89 4.15 12.66
C GLU A 154 16.59 4.63 11.22
N ALA A 155 17.20 4.01 10.22
CA ALA A 155 16.92 4.34 8.84
C ALA A 155 15.48 3.97 8.47
N ALA A 156 14.97 2.81 8.90
CA ALA A 156 13.59 2.40 8.66
C ALA A 156 12.59 3.42 9.25
N GLU A 157 12.80 3.84 10.50
CA GLU A 157 11.92 4.82 11.14
C GLU A 157 11.93 6.17 10.43
N ARG A 158 13.11 6.65 10.00
CA ARG A 158 13.22 7.90 9.22
C ARG A 158 12.39 7.84 7.94
N GLU A 159 12.52 6.76 7.19
CA GLU A 159 11.83 6.62 5.91
C GLU A 159 10.31 6.45 6.07
N TYR A 160 9.83 5.71 7.10
CA TYR A 160 8.39 5.66 7.40
C TYR A 160 7.84 7.03 7.78
N ARG A 161 8.53 7.77 8.63
CA ARG A 161 8.11 9.14 8.99
C ARG A 161 8.12 10.07 7.79
N LYS A 162 9.14 9.97 6.92
CA LYS A 162 9.21 10.74 5.69
C LYS A 162 8.04 10.45 4.76
N ALA A 163 7.65 9.19 4.61
CA ALA A 163 6.47 8.81 3.84
C ALA A 163 5.18 9.44 4.39
N ILE A 164 5.00 9.46 5.72
CA ILE A 164 3.83 10.08 6.39
C ILE A 164 3.88 11.62 6.25
N GLU A 165 5.05 12.25 6.36
CA GLU A 165 5.21 13.69 6.14
C GLU A 165 4.83 14.09 4.71
N LEU A 166 5.25 13.31 3.71
CA LEU A 166 4.93 13.56 2.31
C LEU A 166 3.44 13.36 2.00
N ASN A 167 2.80 12.36 2.60
CA ASN A 167 1.36 12.12 2.47
C ASN A 167 0.77 11.57 3.78
N PRO A 168 0.23 12.43 4.65
CA PRO A 168 -0.40 12.04 5.92
C PRO A 168 -1.67 11.19 5.76
N ASN A 169 -2.18 11.06 4.54
CA ASN A 169 -3.37 10.26 4.24
C ASN A 169 -3.03 8.93 3.52
N ASN A 170 -1.77 8.53 3.51
CA ASN A 170 -1.37 7.25 2.93
C ASN A 170 -1.57 6.11 3.94
N SER A 171 -2.61 5.30 3.74
CA SER A 171 -2.94 4.15 4.61
C SER A 171 -1.79 3.15 4.74
N ASP A 172 -1.06 2.88 3.65
CA ASP A 172 0.06 1.94 3.64
C ASP A 172 1.23 2.42 4.51
N ALA A 173 1.52 3.74 4.50
CA ALA A 173 2.56 4.31 5.35
C ALA A 173 2.23 4.10 6.84
N HIS A 174 1.01 4.42 7.25
CA HIS A 174 0.55 4.26 8.62
C HIS A 174 0.56 2.79 9.07
N GLN A 175 0.03 1.87 8.27
CA GLN A 175 -0.01 0.46 8.65
C GLN A 175 1.38 -0.18 8.80
N LEU A 176 2.30 0.14 7.89
CA LEU A 176 3.66 -0.43 7.92
C LEU A 176 4.52 0.21 9.00
N TYR A 177 4.35 1.51 9.24
CA TYR A 177 4.97 2.17 10.39
C TYR A 177 4.45 1.59 11.70
N GLY A 178 3.14 1.33 11.81
CA GLY A 178 2.56 0.63 12.97
C GLY A 178 3.19 -0.75 13.20
N THR A 179 3.39 -1.53 12.14
CA THR A 179 4.08 -2.84 12.22
C THR A 179 5.51 -2.71 12.70
N PHE A 180 6.25 -1.72 12.20
CA PHE A 180 7.59 -1.40 12.66
C PHE A 180 7.60 -1.02 14.15
N LEU A 181 6.71 -0.13 14.59
CA LEU A 181 6.61 0.30 15.99
C LEU A 181 6.31 -0.87 16.93
N ALA A 182 5.42 -1.78 16.55
CA ALA A 182 5.13 -2.98 17.33
C ALA A 182 6.35 -3.89 17.49
N SER A 183 7.18 -4.04 16.45
CA SER A 183 8.44 -4.78 16.53
C SER A 183 9.45 -4.17 17.52
N ARG A 184 9.24 -2.89 17.85
CA ARG A 184 10.04 -2.13 18.84
C ARG A 184 9.36 -2.03 20.21
N ASN A 185 8.33 -2.85 20.47
CA ASN A 185 7.50 -2.82 21.70
C ASN A 185 6.82 -1.46 21.98
N ARG A 186 6.61 -0.65 20.95
CA ARG A 186 5.93 0.66 21.03
C ARG A 186 4.44 0.49 20.67
N PHE A 187 3.73 -0.37 21.41
CA PHE A 187 2.38 -0.83 21.06
C PHE A 187 1.33 0.28 21.02
N ASP A 188 1.33 1.24 21.97
CA ASP A 188 0.36 2.34 21.94
C ASP A 188 0.46 3.15 20.65
N GLN A 189 1.69 3.44 20.21
CA GLN A 189 1.94 4.16 18.97
C GLN A 189 1.56 3.29 17.75
N ALA A 190 1.91 2.01 17.77
CA ALA A 190 1.57 1.07 16.71
C ALA A 190 0.04 0.97 16.50
N ILE A 191 -0.72 0.91 17.60
CA ILE A 191 -2.18 0.87 17.58
C ILE A 191 -2.77 2.18 17.04
N SER A 192 -2.21 3.32 17.42
CA SER A 192 -2.61 4.62 16.89
C SER A 192 -2.44 4.67 15.36
N GLU A 193 -1.27 4.26 14.87
CA GLU A 193 -0.95 4.25 13.44
C GLU A 193 -1.86 3.28 12.65
N VAL A 194 -2.08 2.08 13.15
CA VAL A 194 -2.94 1.12 12.43
C VAL A 194 -4.43 1.51 12.45
N ARG A 195 -4.89 2.19 13.49
CA ARG A 195 -6.24 2.79 13.51
C ARG A 195 -6.37 3.87 12.45
N LYS A 196 -5.36 4.72 12.31
CA LYS A 196 -5.33 5.73 11.24
C LYS A 196 -5.37 5.08 9.85
N ALA A 197 -4.64 3.98 9.66
CA ALA A 197 -4.70 3.22 8.42
C ALA A 197 -6.12 2.70 8.10
N PHE A 198 -6.89 2.25 9.12
CA PHE A 198 -8.29 1.82 8.93
C PHE A 198 -9.26 2.96 8.64
N GLU A 199 -9.03 4.14 9.20
CA GLU A 199 -9.82 5.32 8.86
C GLU A 199 -9.63 5.69 7.39
N LEU A 200 -8.40 5.57 6.88
CA LEU A 200 -8.03 5.92 5.52
C LEU A 200 -8.41 4.86 4.48
N ASP A 201 -8.28 3.57 4.82
CA ASP A 201 -8.66 2.44 3.95
C ASP A 201 -9.29 1.30 4.77
N PRO A 202 -10.63 1.34 5.00
CA PRO A 202 -11.34 0.32 5.77
C PRO A 202 -11.36 -1.08 5.14
N LEU A 203 -11.05 -1.19 3.85
CA LEU A 203 -11.09 -2.44 3.09
C LEU A 203 -9.72 -3.10 2.93
N SER A 204 -8.65 -2.47 3.39
CA SER A 204 -7.29 -2.98 3.27
C SER A 204 -7.10 -4.32 3.98
N LEU A 205 -6.87 -5.38 3.22
CA LEU A 205 -6.53 -6.71 3.76
C LEU A 205 -5.16 -6.68 4.46
N HIS A 206 -4.22 -5.91 3.92
CA HIS A 206 -2.90 -5.71 4.52
C HIS A 206 -2.99 -5.07 5.90
N ALA A 207 -3.75 -3.97 6.02
CA ALA A 207 -3.90 -3.29 7.30
C ALA A 207 -4.54 -4.21 8.35
N ARG A 208 -5.55 -5.01 7.97
CA ARG A 208 -6.20 -5.98 8.87
C ARG A 208 -5.25 -7.08 9.32
N PHE A 209 -4.46 -7.62 8.40
CA PHE A 209 -3.48 -8.65 8.72
C PHE A 209 -2.44 -8.12 9.72
N ASN A 210 -1.86 -6.95 9.44
CA ASN A 210 -0.86 -6.33 10.30
C ASN A 210 -1.44 -5.95 11.67
N ALA A 211 -2.66 -5.42 11.70
CA ALA A 211 -3.34 -5.12 12.96
C ALA A 211 -3.60 -6.38 13.79
N GLY A 212 -3.98 -7.48 13.16
CA GLY A 212 -4.11 -8.76 13.85
C GLY A 212 -2.83 -9.14 14.60
N PHE A 213 -1.66 -9.00 13.94
CA PHE A 213 -0.37 -9.24 14.61
C PHE A 213 -0.08 -8.24 15.72
N ILE A 214 -0.30 -6.95 15.49
CA ILE A 214 -0.05 -5.89 16.49
C ILE A 214 -0.87 -6.17 17.75
N PHE A 215 -2.17 -6.40 17.61
CA PHE A 215 -3.05 -6.71 18.73
C PHE A 215 -2.69 -8.03 19.43
N TRP A 216 -2.26 -9.03 18.66
CA TRP A 216 -1.84 -10.31 19.23
C TRP A 216 -0.59 -10.17 20.10
N PHE A 217 0.44 -9.46 19.60
CA PHE A 217 1.66 -9.21 20.38
C PHE A 217 1.40 -8.35 21.62
N ASP A 218 0.41 -7.47 21.59
CA ASP A 218 -0.04 -6.67 22.74
C ASP A 218 -1.03 -7.44 23.66
N ASN A 219 -1.21 -8.74 23.43
CA ASN A 219 -2.13 -9.62 24.20
C ASN A 219 -3.62 -9.21 24.12
N ARG A 220 -4.03 -8.49 23.09
CA ARG A 220 -5.41 -8.06 22.82
C ARG A 220 -6.08 -9.04 21.86
N LEU A 221 -6.31 -10.27 22.36
CA LEU A 221 -6.68 -11.43 21.53
C LEU A 221 -8.04 -11.29 20.83
N ASP A 222 -9.02 -10.64 21.47
CA ASP A 222 -10.35 -10.42 20.88
C ASP A 222 -10.27 -9.49 19.68
N GLU A 223 -9.50 -8.41 19.79
CA GLU A 223 -9.28 -7.46 18.69
C GLU A 223 -8.47 -8.10 17.56
N ALA A 224 -7.45 -8.88 17.88
CA ALA A 224 -6.69 -9.63 16.91
C ALA A 224 -7.59 -10.59 16.11
N THR A 225 -8.41 -11.38 16.80
CA THR A 225 -9.35 -12.32 16.17
C THR A 225 -10.37 -11.59 15.29
N SER A 226 -10.92 -10.45 15.76
CA SER A 226 -11.85 -9.64 15.00
C SER A 226 -11.25 -9.15 13.68
N GLN A 227 -9.97 -8.73 13.63
CA GLN A 227 -9.34 -8.28 12.39
C GLN A 227 -9.14 -9.42 11.39
N VAL A 228 -8.73 -10.59 11.87
CA VAL A 228 -8.57 -11.79 11.03
C VAL A 228 -9.91 -12.26 10.47
N GLN A 229 -10.96 -12.23 11.26
CA GLN A 229 -12.31 -12.61 10.82
C GLN A 229 -12.82 -11.66 9.72
N LYS A 230 -12.69 -10.36 9.92
CA LYS A 230 -13.04 -9.35 8.90
C LYS A 230 -12.24 -9.52 7.61
N MET A 231 -10.96 -9.89 7.71
CA MET A 231 -10.13 -10.17 6.54
C MET A 231 -10.67 -11.37 5.75
N ILE A 232 -11.09 -12.44 6.43
CA ILE A 232 -11.67 -13.65 5.80
C ILE A 232 -13.04 -13.34 5.17
N GLU A 233 -13.84 -12.48 5.78
CA GLU A 233 -15.13 -12.03 5.25
C GLU A 233 -14.95 -11.24 3.94
N LEU A 234 -13.95 -10.34 3.88
CA LEU A 234 -13.65 -9.54 2.70
C LEU A 234 -13.05 -10.37 1.54
N GLU A 235 -12.17 -11.33 1.84
CA GLU A 235 -11.54 -12.20 0.85
C GLU A 235 -11.42 -13.63 1.39
N PRO A 236 -12.40 -14.50 1.10
CA PRO A 236 -12.40 -15.88 1.61
C PRO A 236 -11.19 -16.73 1.19
N LYS A 237 -10.52 -16.37 0.07
CA LYS A 237 -9.31 -17.06 -0.40
C LYS A 237 -8.07 -16.71 0.43
N SER A 238 -8.10 -15.61 1.18
CA SER A 238 -7.03 -15.21 2.10
C SER A 238 -6.88 -16.11 3.33
N ARG A 239 -7.76 -17.11 3.49
CA ARG A 239 -7.73 -18.11 4.60
C ARG A 239 -6.36 -18.74 4.85
N ARG A 240 -5.47 -18.83 3.85
CA ARG A 240 -4.11 -19.37 4.08
C ARG A 240 -3.26 -18.44 4.97
N GLY A 241 -3.40 -17.13 4.84
CA GLY A 241 -2.80 -16.15 5.75
C GLY A 241 -3.40 -16.24 7.15
N ALA A 242 -4.72 -16.37 7.22
CA ALA A 242 -5.45 -16.55 8.48
C ALA A 242 -5.12 -17.87 9.20
N LYS A 243 -4.86 -18.97 8.47
CA LYS A 243 -4.42 -20.24 9.07
C LYS A 243 -3.04 -20.13 9.74
N ARG A 244 -2.16 -19.29 9.24
CA ARG A 244 -0.88 -19.02 9.90
C ARG A 244 -1.10 -18.31 11.25
N PHE A 245 -2.12 -17.45 11.32
CA PHE A 245 -2.54 -16.81 12.56
C PHE A 245 -3.23 -17.82 13.51
N ALA A 246 -4.14 -18.65 13.00
CA ALA A 246 -4.83 -19.68 13.76
C ALA A 246 -3.91 -20.85 14.18
N GLY A 247 -2.90 -21.20 13.38
CA GLY A 247 -1.91 -22.25 13.73
C GLY A 247 -0.99 -21.85 14.89
N ILE A 248 -0.94 -20.58 15.25
CA ILE A 248 -0.26 -20.08 16.45
C ILE A 248 -1.18 -20.18 17.68
N HIS A 249 -2.50 -20.28 17.48
CA HIS A 249 -3.51 -20.43 18.54
C HIS A 249 -4.10 -21.85 18.65
N GLY A 250 -3.68 -22.77 17.77
CA GLY A 250 -4.26 -24.09 17.67
C GLY A 250 -3.46 -25.16 18.40
N ALA A 251 -3.62 -25.21 19.67
CA ALA A 251 -3.66 -26.45 20.43
C ALA A 251 -4.83 -26.34 21.38
#